data_f4fdb0a879cf5b3e07cf3320d9de088a
#
_entry.id   f4fdb0a879cf5b3e07cf3320d9de088a
#
_cell.length_a   1.000
_cell.length_b   1.000
_cell.length_c   1.000
_cell.angle_alpha   90.00
_cell.angle_beta   90.00
_cell.angle_gamma   90.00
#
_symmetry.space_group_name_H-M   'P 1'
#
loop_
_entity.id
_entity.type
_entity.pdbx_description
1 polymer ?
#
loop_
_entity_poly.entity_id
_entity_poly.type
_entity_poly.pdbx_seq_one_letter_code
_entity_poly.pdbx_strand_id
1 'polypeptide(L)'
;FLFTLLNKKEKLKIPYVSFLILLNTLLEVISIGILIPLVSIFINNENKFFFGINPNNYLANINISNPLILITILVGIIYIFKNLFIYFFYAYQGKYVRDIQFRVTNELYSNYLRQKYSFFLDNDTGTLIRNINSTGAISLCLLSYLTLFVEIILSLTMISYLLFLNFIPTILAFTFFLVFFLIVYKSSKEKIFNLTKLQQDLQRIINKNYISSFGLMKIIKIFNLEKKILNFLNKPYFNSVNAEYKTGLILQIPKLLIEVCSILTICFVILFMSLLQNSSNEEILLFLVVYAAIGIRLIPAST
;
A
#
# COMPACT_ATOMS: atom_id res chain seq x y z
N PHE A 1 21.13 3.67 1.95
CA PHE A 1 20.88 4.98 2.58
C PHE A 1 19.98 4.87 3.80
N LEU A 2 18.77 4.27 3.73
CA LEU A 2 17.88 4.15 4.90
C LEU A 2 18.49 3.32 6.04
N PHE A 3 19.19 2.24 5.72
CA PHE A 3 19.89 1.41 6.71
C PHE A 3 21.04 2.12 7.43
N THR A 4 21.65 3.14 6.82
CA THR A 4 22.71 3.94 7.47
C THR A 4 22.15 4.94 8.47
N LEU A 5 20.89 5.37 8.30
CA LEU A 5 20.20 6.26 9.24
C LEU A 5 19.74 5.57 10.53
N LEU A 6 19.69 4.24 10.56
CA LEU A 6 19.20 3.47 11.70
C LEU A 6 20.31 3.23 12.73
N ASN A 7 19.99 3.50 13.99
CA ASN A 7 20.85 3.18 15.13
C ASN A 7 20.88 1.67 15.43
N LYS A 8 21.91 1.19 16.16
CA LYS A 8 22.05 -0.21 16.56
C LYS A 8 20.78 -0.77 17.22
N LYS A 9 20.14 0.00 18.11
CA LYS A 9 18.89 -0.40 18.79
C LYS A 9 17.70 -0.52 17.85
N GLU A 10 17.63 0.29 16.81
CA GLU A 10 16.57 0.26 15.79
C GLU A 10 16.77 -0.91 14.83
N LYS A 11 18.03 -1.19 14.47
CA LYS A 11 18.39 -2.38 13.66
C LYS A 11 18.01 -3.68 14.36
N LEU A 12 18.15 -3.75 15.68
CA LEU A 12 17.72 -4.92 16.47
C LEU A 12 16.20 -5.16 16.47
N LYS A 13 15.40 -4.13 16.17
CA LYS A 13 13.93 -4.28 16.06
C LYS A 13 13.50 -4.78 14.66
N ILE A 14 14.35 -4.72 13.64
CA ILE A 14 14.02 -5.16 12.28
C ILE A 14 13.60 -6.63 12.23
N PRO A 15 14.33 -7.60 12.82
CA PRO A 15 13.92 -9.01 12.78
C PRO A 15 12.56 -9.23 13.46
N TYR A 16 12.25 -8.46 14.51
CA TYR A 16 10.92 -8.52 15.15
C TYR A 16 9.82 -8.00 14.22
N VAL A 17 10.05 -6.86 13.54
CA VAL A 17 9.11 -6.33 12.53
C VAL A 17 8.93 -7.33 11.40
N SER A 18 10.01 -7.94 10.90
CA SER A 18 9.95 -8.97 9.85
C SER A 18 9.17 -10.21 10.29
N PHE A 19 9.33 -10.64 11.53
CA PHE A 19 8.55 -11.74 12.10
C PHE A 19 7.05 -11.41 12.16
N LEU A 20 6.70 -10.20 12.60
CA LEU A 20 5.30 -9.76 12.59
C LEU A 20 4.71 -9.69 11.18
N ILE A 21 5.51 -9.29 10.19
CA ILE A 21 5.11 -9.30 8.78
C ILE A 21 4.79 -10.73 8.32
N LEU A 22 5.67 -11.69 8.60
CA LEU A 22 5.44 -13.09 8.25
C LEU A 22 4.20 -13.65 8.94
N LEU A 23 3.98 -13.34 10.22
CA LEU A 23 2.76 -13.72 10.93
C LEU A 23 1.50 -13.13 10.29
N ASN A 24 1.55 -11.83 9.92
CA ASN A 24 0.46 -11.17 9.24
C ASN A 24 0.11 -11.85 7.91
N THR A 25 1.12 -12.15 7.09
CA THR A 25 0.90 -12.82 5.80
C THR A 25 0.36 -14.24 5.97
N LEU A 26 0.82 -15.01 6.96
CA LEU A 26 0.28 -16.33 7.27
C LEU A 26 -1.20 -16.27 7.68
N LEU A 27 -1.58 -15.33 8.55
CA LEU A 27 -2.98 -15.15 8.94
C LEU A 27 -3.86 -14.75 7.75
N GLU A 28 -3.34 -13.97 6.81
CA GLU A 28 -4.04 -13.62 5.58
C GLU A 28 -4.30 -14.85 4.69
N VAL A 29 -3.28 -15.69 4.46
CA VAL A 29 -3.43 -16.93 3.67
C VAL A 29 -4.40 -17.89 4.34
N ILE A 30 -4.30 -18.10 5.65
CA ILE A 30 -5.22 -18.96 6.40
C ILE A 30 -6.66 -18.43 6.27
N SER A 31 -6.86 -17.12 6.38
CA SER A 31 -8.21 -16.53 6.29
C SER A 31 -8.87 -16.73 4.92
N ILE A 32 -8.10 -16.71 3.84
CA ILE A 32 -8.61 -17.00 2.49
C ILE A 32 -8.79 -18.51 2.31
N GLY A 33 -7.85 -19.31 2.81
CA GLY A 33 -7.91 -20.75 2.72
C GLY A 33 -9.16 -21.37 3.37
N ILE A 34 -9.64 -20.78 4.45
CA ILE A 34 -10.84 -21.24 5.16
C ILE A 34 -12.14 -20.98 4.35
N LEU A 35 -12.11 -20.12 3.32
CA LEU A 35 -13.26 -19.96 2.44
C LEU A 35 -13.52 -21.20 1.57
N ILE A 36 -12.48 -21.98 1.26
CA ILE A 36 -12.63 -23.22 0.44
C ILE A 36 -13.54 -24.23 1.13
N PRO A 37 -13.30 -24.69 2.37
CA PRO A 37 -14.21 -25.61 3.04
C PRO A 37 -15.61 -25.05 3.25
N LEU A 38 -15.77 -23.74 3.44
CA LEU A 38 -17.07 -23.12 3.55
C LEU A 38 -17.85 -23.28 2.23
N VAL A 39 -17.22 -23.00 1.09
CA VAL A 39 -17.86 -23.12 -0.23
C VAL A 39 -18.07 -24.58 -0.60
N SER A 40 -17.14 -25.49 -0.28
CA SER A 40 -17.25 -26.92 -0.59
C SER A 40 -18.45 -27.57 0.12
N ILE A 41 -18.70 -27.20 1.37
CA ILE A 41 -19.89 -27.67 2.10
C ILE A 41 -21.18 -27.15 1.47
N PHE A 42 -21.17 -25.90 0.98
CA PHE A 42 -22.35 -25.32 0.34
C PHE A 42 -22.69 -26.01 -0.99
N ILE A 43 -21.67 -26.52 -1.71
CA ILE A 43 -21.81 -27.20 -2.99
C ILE A 43 -22.05 -28.72 -2.82
N ASN A 44 -22.11 -29.25 -1.59
CA ASN A 44 -22.19 -30.70 -1.29
C ASN A 44 -21.05 -31.54 -1.90
N ASN A 45 -19.87 -30.96 -2.11
CA ASN A 45 -18.74 -31.66 -2.72
C ASN A 45 -17.84 -32.22 -1.63
N GLU A 46 -18.00 -33.51 -1.28
CA GLU A 46 -17.33 -34.19 -0.18
C GLU A 46 -15.82 -34.35 -0.36
N ASN A 47 -15.26 -34.09 -1.56
CA ASN A 47 -13.91 -34.54 -1.93
C ASN A 47 -12.82 -33.45 -1.95
N LYS A 48 -13.12 -32.18 -1.70
CA LYS A 48 -12.14 -31.07 -1.78
C LYS A 48 -12.04 -30.30 -0.47
N PHE A 49 -11.25 -30.82 0.45
CA PHE A 49 -11.01 -30.20 1.74
C PHE A 49 -9.60 -29.60 1.84
N PHE A 50 -9.51 -28.52 2.60
CA PHE A 50 -8.25 -27.84 2.89
C PHE A 50 -7.34 -28.79 3.68
N PHE A 51 -6.12 -29.06 3.19
CA PHE A 51 -5.12 -29.96 3.80
C PHE A 51 -5.56 -31.44 4.01
N GLY A 52 -6.55 -31.94 3.26
CA GLY A 52 -6.97 -33.35 3.42
C GLY A 52 -7.76 -33.63 4.71
N ILE A 53 -8.16 -32.60 5.45
CA ILE A 53 -8.95 -32.71 6.66
C ILE A 53 -10.41 -32.69 6.29
N ASN A 54 -11.10 -33.78 6.49
CA ASN A 54 -12.53 -33.95 6.25
C ASN A 54 -13.31 -33.37 7.45
N PRO A 55 -13.92 -32.17 7.39
CA PRO A 55 -14.61 -31.60 8.54
C PRO A 55 -15.80 -32.48 8.99
N ASN A 56 -16.40 -33.23 8.09
CA ASN A 56 -17.51 -34.13 8.43
C ASN A 56 -17.08 -35.24 9.39
N ASN A 57 -15.84 -35.74 9.33
CA ASN A 57 -15.34 -36.75 10.25
C ASN A 57 -15.11 -36.21 11.67
N TYR A 58 -14.78 -34.93 11.80
CA TYR A 58 -14.59 -34.29 13.10
C TYR A 58 -15.90 -33.75 13.69
N LEU A 59 -16.81 -33.29 12.83
CA LEU A 59 -18.11 -32.74 13.22
C LEU A 59 -19.14 -33.84 13.55
N ALA A 60 -19.05 -35.02 12.94
CA ALA A 60 -19.85 -36.18 13.31
C ALA A 60 -19.71 -36.58 14.78
N ASN A 61 -18.55 -36.32 15.37
CA ASN A 61 -18.29 -36.60 16.79
C ASN A 61 -18.89 -35.56 17.75
N ILE A 62 -19.37 -34.39 17.26
CA ILE A 62 -19.81 -33.27 18.11
C ILE A 62 -21.33 -33.08 18.08
N ASN A 63 -22.12 -33.99 17.51
CA ASN A 63 -23.61 -33.97 17.50
C ASN A 63 -24.23 -32.61 17.13
N ILE A 64 -23.61 -31.83 16.24
CA ILE A 64 -24.10 -30.52 15.81
C ILE A 64 -25.08 -30.71 14.63
N SER A 65 -26.31 -30.24 14.83
CA SER A 65 -27.39 -30.36 13.84
C SER A 65 -27.13 -29.69 12.49
N ASN A 66 -26.22 -28.71 12.42
CA ASN A 66 -25.87 -27.98 11.19
C ASN A 66 -24.38 -27.60 11.11
N PRO A 67 -23.53 -28.38 10.42
CA PRO A 67 -22.10 -28.11 10.29
C PRO A 67 -21.79 -26.75 9.61
N LEU A 68 -22.66 -26.29 8.72
CA LEU A 68 -22.53 -25.02 8.02
C LEU A 68 -22.55 -23.82 8.96
N ILE A 69 -23.44 -23.82 9.96
CA ILE A 69 -23.53 -22.73 10.95
C ILE A 69 -22.22 -22.61 11.76
N LEU A 70 -21.69 -23.75 12.20
CA LEU A 70 -20.46 -23.78 13.00
C LEU A 70 -19.27 -23.22 12.23
N ILE A 71 -19.09 -23.65 10.96
CA ILE A 71 -18.01 -23.18 10.12
C ILE A 71 -18.14 -21.69 9.81
N THR A 72 -19.37 -21.21 9.54
CA THR A 72 -19.61 -19.78 9.31
C THR A 72 -19.23 -18.92 10.53
N ILE A 73 -19.60 -19.36 11.74
CA ILE A 73 -19.23 -18.68 12.98
C ILE A 73 -17.70 -18.70 13.16
N LEU A 74 -17.05 -19.82 12.93
CA LEU A 74 -15.61 -19.99 13.06
C LEU A 74 -14.85 -19.06 12.09
N VAL A 75 -15.30 -18.99 10.84
CA VAL A 75 -14.77 -18.03 9.85
C VAL A 75 -14.90 -16.60 10.34
N GLY A 76 -16.07 -16.21 10.87
CA GLY A 76 -16.30 -14.88 11.45
C GLY A 76 -15.30 -14.55 12.58
N ILE A 77 -15.11 -15.50 13.51
CA ILE A 77 -14.16 -15.33 14.62
C ILE A 77 -12.72 -15.16 14.11
N ILE A 78 -12.31 -15.98 13.16
CA ILE A 78 -10.95 -15.91 12.57
C ILE A 78 -10.74 -14.57 11.89
N TYR A 79 -11.72 -14.05 11.13
CA TYR A 79 -11.62 -12.74 10.48
C TYR A 79 -11.55 -11.60 11.50
N ILE A 80 -12.30 -11.67 12.60
CA ILE A 80 -12.21 -10.68 13.68
C ILE A 80 -10.81 -10.71 14.31
N PHE A 81 -10.34 -11.91 14.69
CA PHE A 81 -9.01 -12.06 15.30
C PHE A 81 -7.88 -11.59 14.39
N LYS A 82 -7.93 -11.96 13.10
CA LYS A 82 -6.99 -11.49 12.08
C LYS A 82 -6.97 -9.96 12.01
N ASN A 83 -8.12 -9.31 11.88
CA ASN A 83 -8.18 -7.86 11.74
C ASN A 83 -7.69 -7.12 13.00
N LEU A 84 -7.95 -7.67 14.19
CA LEU A 84 -7.36 -7.17 15.44
C LEU A 84 -5.84 -7.27 15.42
N PHE A 85 -5.29 -8.42 14.97
CA PHE A 85 -3.85 -8.59 14.84
C PHE A 85 -3.24 -7.60 13.84
N ILE A 86 -3.86 -7.39 12.70
CA ILE A 86 -3.44 -6.42 11.67
C ILE A 86 -3.41 -5.00 12.26
N TYR A 87 -4.42 -4.61 13.04
CA TYR A 87 -4.45 -3.33 13.73
C TYR A 87 -3.26 -3.14 14.68
N PHE A 88 -2.97 -4.14 15.51
CA PHE A 88 -1.81 -4.12 16.40
C PHE A 88 -0.48 -4.06 15.63
N PHE A 89 -0.39 -4.78 14.52
CA PHE A 89 0.78 -4.74 13.64
C PHE A 89 1.02 -3.33 13.08
N TYR A 90 -0.01 -2.69 12.50
CA TYR A 90 0.11 -1.32 11.99
C TYR A 90 0.41 -0.30 13.09
N ALA A 91 -0.17 -0.46 14.27
CA ALA A 91 0.14 0.39 15.43
C ALA A 91 1.60 0.28 15.85
N TYR A 92 2.14 -0.94 15.88
CA TYR A 92 3.56 -1.19 16.18
C TYR A 92 4.49 -0.60 15.10
N GLN A 93 4.16 -0.83 13.82
CA GLN A 93 4.90 -0.27 12.68
C GLN A 93 4.93 1.27 12.71
N GLY A 94 3.78 1.90 12.95
CA GLY A 94 3.68 3.35 13.08
C GLY A 94 4.49 3.90 14.25
N LYS A 95 4.45 3.21 15.40
CA LYS A 95 5.27 3.57 16.58
C LYS A 95 6.77 3.48 16.26
N TYR A 96 7.20 2.43 15.59
CA TYR A 96 8.60 2.25 15.20
C TYR A 96 9.08 3.39 14.29
N VAL A 97 8.32 3.75 13.28
CA VAL A 97 8.65 4.83 12.34
C VAL A 97 8.63 6.20 13.04
N ARG A 98 7.63 6.45 13.92
CA ARG A 98 7.55 7.67 14.73
C ARG A 98 8.79 7.87 15.59
N ASP A 99 9.23 6.82 16.27
CA ASP A 99 10.40 6.90 17.18
C ASP A 99 11.68 7.25 16.39
N ILE A 100 11.84 6.70 15.18
CA ILE A 100 12.96 7.04 14.28
C ILE A 100 12.88 8.51 13.84
N GLN A 101 11.71 8.96 13.39
CA GLN A 101 11.51 10.35 12.97
C GLN A 101 11.84 11.32 14.10
N PHE A 102 11.31 11.06 15.29
CA PHE A 102 11.58 11.90 16.47
C PHE A 102 13.07 12.00 16.78
N ARG A 103 13.78 10.87 16.77
CA ARG A 103 15.25 10.86 16.98
C ARG A 103 15.98 11.65 15.91
N VAL A 104 15.70 11.39 14.63
CA VAL A 104 16.39 12.06 13.51
C VAL A 104 16.15 13.57 13.55
N THR A 105 14.92 13.99 13.84
CA THR A 105 14.59 15.43 13.98
C THR A 105 15.38 16.06 15.13
N ASN A 106 15.42 15.42 16.30
CA ASN A 106 16.15 15.91 17.46
C ASN A 106 17.67 15.96 17.24
N GLU A 107 18.22 14.92 16.60
CA GLU A 107 19.66 14.91 16.25
C GLU A 107 20.00 16.05 15.28
N LEU A 108 19.18 16.26 14.24
CA LEU A 108 19.38 17.35 13.29
C LEU A 108 19.30 18.72 13.98
N TYR A 109 18.27 18.93 14.80
CA TYR A 109 18.10 20.19 15.53
C TYR A 109 19.22 20.43 16.53
N SER A 110 19.60 19.42 17.30
CA SER A 110 20.76 19.49 18.22
C SER A 110 22.06 19.81 17.49
N ASN A 111 22.28 19.21 16.33
CA ASN A 111 23.44 19.49 15.50
C ASN A 111 23.45 20.94 15.01
N TYR A 112 22.31 21.51 14.63
CA TYR A 112 22.23 22.94 14.30
C TYR A 112 22.55 23.81 15.49
N LEU A 113 22.00 23.55 16.67
CA LEU A 113 22.27 24.35 17.87
C LEU A 113 23.75 24.35 18.30
N ARG A 114 24.50 23.31 17.94
CA ARG A 114 25.93 23.19 18.23
C ARG A 114 26.85 23.85 17.19
N GLN A 115 26.29 24.37 16.09
CA GLN A 115 27.06 25.04 15.04
C GLN A 115 27.61 26.40 15.53
N LYS A 116 28.72 26.83 14.93
CA LYS A 116 29.27 28.16 15.17
C LYS A 116 28.34 29.24 14.61
N TYR A 117 28.39 30.44 15.18
CA TYR A 117 27.55 31.56 14.74
C TYR A 117 27.70 31.88 13.24
N SER A 118 28.92 31.73 12.68
CA SER A 118 29.18 31.91 11.25
C SER A 118 28.29 31.04 10.36
N PHE A 119 27.96 29.81 10.81
CA PHE A 119 27.02 28.93 10.07
C PHE A 119 25.64 29.57 9.87
N PHE A 120 25.14 30.30 10.87
CA PHE A 120 23.85 30.99 10.81
C PHE A 120 23.87 32.26 9.97
N LEU A 121 25.06 32.85 9.74
CA LEU A 121 25.24 33.97 8.81
C LEU A 121 25.21 33.49 7.34
N ASP A 122 25.75 32.32 7.09
CA ASP A 122 25.85 31.74 5.74
C ASP A 122 24.59 30.98 5.31
N ASN A 123 23.74 30.55 6.25
CA ASN A 123 22.55 29.77 6.00
C ASN A 123 21.27 30.50 6.39
N ASP A 124 20.38 30.65 5.43
CA ASP A 124 19.07 31.26 5.65
C ASP A 124 18.22 30.43 6.63
N THR A 125 17.61 31.08 7.63
CA THR A 125 16.75 30.44 8.63
C THR A 125 15.60 29.67 8.02
N GLY A 126 15.03 30.14 6.91
CA GLY A 126 13.99 29.42 6.17
C GLY A 126 14.46 28.08 5.61
N THR A 127 15.72 28.00 5.19
CA THR A 127 16.35 26.74 4.74
C THR A 127 16.53 25.75 5.89
N LEU A 128 16.97 26.23 7.04
CA LEU A 128 17.17 25.38 8.23
C LEU A 128 15.83 24.80 8.72
N ILE A 129 14.79 25.64 8.83
CA ILE A 129 13.42 25.21 9.20
C ILE A 129 12.89 24.21 8.20
N ARG A 130 13.05 24.47 6.90
CA ARG A 130 12.62 23.53 5.85
C ARG A 130 13.29 22.16 5.99
N ASN A 131 14.60 22.12 6.28
CA ASN A 131 15.33 20.87 6.47
C ASN A 131 14.82 20.08 7.69
N ILE A 132 14.49 20.76 8.79
CA ILE A 132 13.88 20.13 9.97
C ILE A 132 12.51 19.55 9.60
N ASN A 133 11.65 20.31 8.92
CA ASN A 133 10.33 19.85 8.50
C ASN A 133 10.41 18.70 7.49
N SER A 134 11.43 18.68 6.63
CA SER A 134 11.64 17.60 5.66
C SER A 134 11.98 16.24 6.28
N THR A 135 12.32 16.19 7.57
CA THR A 135 12.48 14.89 8.28
C THR A 135 11.20 14.07 8.29
N GLY A 136 10.03 14.71 8.18
CA GLY A 136 8.74 14.02 7.97
C GLY A 136 8.72 13.16 6.70
N ALA A 137 9.40 13.57 5.63
CA ALA A 137 9.53 12.76 4.42
C ALA A 137 10.30 11.45 4.65
N ILE A 138 11.25 11.43 5.59
CA ILE A 138 11.98 10.22 5.97
C ILE A 138 11.03 9.18 6.57
N SER A 139 10.12 9.63 7.44
CA SER A 139 9.14 8.72 8.05
C SER A 139 8.16 8.16 7.02
N LEU A 140 7.69 9.00 6.08
CA LEU A 140 6.84 8.53 4.99
C LEU A 140 7.55 7.52 4.09
N CYS A 141 8.83 7.77 3.75
CA CYS A 141 9.63 6.82 3.00
C CYS A 141 9.80 5.49 3.74
N LEU A 142 10.14 5.54 5.04
CA LEU A 142 10.29 4.32 5.85
C LEU A 142 8.98 3.53 5.93
N LEU A 143 7.86 4.21 6.16
CA LEU A 143 6.54 3.58 6.18
C LEU A 143 6.24 2.91 4.83
N SER A 144 6.46 3.62 3.73
CA SER A 144 6.24 3.10 2.38
C SER A 144 7.11 1.89 2.07
N TYR A 145 8.38 1.88 2.52
CA TYR A 145 9.24 0.69 2.37
C TYR A 145 8.74 -0.52 3.17
N LEU A 146 8.30 -0.29 4.41
CA LEU A 146 7.75 -1.37 5.23
C LEU A 146 6.45 -1.92 4.65
N THR A 147 5.56 -1.05 4.18
CA THR A 147 4.30 -1.48 3.51
C THR A 147 4.59 -2.22 2.21
N LEU A 148 5.49 -1.74 1.36
CA LEU A 148 5.93 -2.45 0.16
C LEU A 148 6.47 -3.84 0.48
N PHE A 149 7.27 -3.98 1.53
CA PHE A 149 7.82 -5.28 1.93
C PHE A 149 6.71 -6.25 2.36
N VAL A 150 5.71 -5.77 3.12
CA VAL A 150 4.51 -6.54 3.48
C VAL A 150 3.77 -7.01 2.23
N GLU A 151 3.48 -6.10 1.31
CA GLU A 151 2.69 -6.40 0.12
C GLU A 151 3.41 -7.34 -0.87
N ILE A 152 4.74 -7.23 -0.97
CA ILE A 152 5.55 -8.18 -1.77
C ILE A 152 5.46 -9.59 -1.20
N ILE A 153 5.67 -9.77 0.11
CA ILE A 153 5.60 -11.09 0.74
C ILE A 153 4.18 -11.65 0.60
N LEU A 154 3.17 -10.82 0.84
CA LEU A 154 1.77 -11.21 0.75
C LEU A 154 1.41 -11.63 -0.68
N SER A 155 1.79 -10.86 -1.70
CA SER A 155 1.54 -11.22 -3.09
C SER A 155 2.23 -12.52 -3.50
N LEU A 156 3.49 -12.72 -3.07
CA LEU A 156 4.21 -13.97 -3.33
C LEU A 156 3.53 -15.18 -2.67
N THR A 157 3.09 -15.05 -1.43
CA THR A 157 2.39 -16.14 -0.72
C THR A 157 1.04 -16.46 -1.36
N MET A 158 0.29 -15.43 -1.79
CA MET A 158 -0.99 -15.62 -2.48
C MET A 158 -0.82 -16.27 -3.85
N ILE A 159 0.17 -15.86 -4.63
CA ILE A 159 0.48 -16.48 -5.93
C ILE A 159 0.91 -17.93 -5.72
N SER A 160 1.78 -18.21 -4.75
CA SER A 160 2.20 -19.58 -4.43
C SER A 160 1.00 -20.47 -4.04
N TYR A 161 0.06 -19.90 -3.27
CA TYR A 161 -1.15 -20.61 -2.89
C TYR A 161 -2.06 -20.94 -4.10
N LEU A 162 -2.25 -19.99 -5.02
CA LEU A 162 -3.00 -20.21 -6.24
C LEU A 162 -2.33 -21.24 -7.17
N LEU A 163 -0.99 -21.21 -7.28
CA LEU A 163 -0.23 -22.18 -8.07
C LEU A 163 -0.37 -23.60 -7.51
N PHE A 164 -0.47 -23.72 -6.19
CA PHE A 164 -0.69 -25.00 -5.54
C PHE A 164 -2.10 -25.57 -5.82
N LEU A 165 -3.11 -24.70 -5.91
CA LEU A 165 -4.50 -25.11 -6.21
C LEU A 165 -4.66 -25.55 -7.67
N ASN A 166 -4.22 -24.72 -8.61
CA ASN A 166 -4.30 -25.04 -10.04
C ASN A 166 -3.23 -24.26 -10.83
N PHE A 167 -2.25 -24.99 -11.34
CA PHE A 167 -1.03 -24.43 -11.92
C PHE A 167 -1.25 -23.68 -13.23
N ILE A 168 -1.99 -24.29 -14.19
CA ILE A 168 -2.10 -23.76 -15.54
C ILE A 168 -2.93 -22.45 -15.59
N PRO A 169 -4.17 -22.40 -15.07
CA PRO A 169 -4.93 -21.15 -15.10
C PRO A 169 -4.27 -20.01 -14.30
N THR A 170 -3.55 -20.35 -13.23
CA THR A 170 -2.84 -19.32 -12.42
C THR A 170 -1.69 -18.70 -13.19
N ILE A 171 -0.87 -19.47 -13.90
CA ILE A 171 0.22 -18.91 -14.71
C ILE A 171 -0.34 -18.03 -15.82
N LEU A 172 -1.39 -18.47 -16.50
CA LEU A 172 -2.02 -17.69 -17.55
C LEU A 172 -2.60 -16.36 -17.03
N ALA A 173 -3.31 -16.41 -15.89
CA ALA A 173 -3.82 -15.22 -15.24
C ALA A 173 -2.68 -14.26 -14.81
N PHE A 174 -1.62 -14.80 -14.23
CA PHE A 174 -0.47 -14.00 -13.77
C PHE A 174 0.28 -13.35 -14.93
N THR A 175 0.54 -14.09 -16.01
CA THR A 175 1.21 -13.52 -17.21
C THR A 175 0.38 -12.41 -17.84
N PHE A 176 -0.94 -12.59 -17.96
CA PHE A 176 -1.86 -11.58 -18.47
C PHE A 176 -1.81 -10.31 -17.60
N PHE A 177 -1.92 -10.48 -16.28
CA PHE A 177 -1.86 -9.36 -15.33
C PHE A 177 -0.52 -8.63 -15.38
N LEU A 178 0.61 -9.36 -15.46
CA LEU A 178 1.96 -8.79 -15.50
C LEU A 178 2.17 -7.95 -16.77
N VAL A 179 1.80 -8.45 -17.94
CA VAL A 179 1.91 -7.71 -19.20
C VAL A 179 1.12 -6.41 -19.12
N PHE A 180 -0.12 -6.48 -18.65
CA PHE A 180 -0.97 -5.32 -18.49
C PHE A 180 -0.40 -4.29 -17.51
N PHE A 181 0.10 -4.75 -16.36
CA PHE A 181 0.74 -3.88 -15.36
C PHE A 181 1.97 -3.14 -15.93
N LEU A 182 2.82 -3.83 -16.70
CA LEU A 182 3.98 -3.22 -17.32
C LEU A 182 3.62 -2.11 -18.33
N ILE A 183 2.55 -2.30 -19.10
CA ILE A 183 2.04 -1.29 -20.04
C ILE A 183 1.59 -0.04 -19.30
N VAL A 184 0.79 -0.21 -18.24
CA VAL A 184 0.28 0.88 -17.41
C VAL A 184 1.41 1.64 -16.71
N TYR A 185 2.34 0.90 -16.10
CA TYR A 185 3.49 1.48 -15.42
C TYR A 185 4.34 2.34 -16.34
N LYS A 186 4.69 1.82 -17.52
CA LYS A 186 5.50 2.55 -18.51
C LYS A 186 4.78 3.82 -18.99
N SER A 187 3.49 3.77 -19.22
CA SER A 187 2.69 4.93 -19.68
C SER A 187 2.55 6.03 -18.63
N SER A 188 2.49 5.67 -17.35
CA SER A 188 2.23 6.63 -16.26
C SER A 188 3.49 7.25 -15.68
N LYS A 189 4.59 6.51 -15.62
CA LYS A 189 5.84 6.89 -14.93
C LYS A 189 6.40 8.24 -15.39
N GLU A 190 6.59 8.43 -16.70
CA GLU A 190 7.20 9.67 -17.23
C GLU A 190 6.31 10.89 -17.00
N LYS A 191 5.00 10.73 -17.15
CA LYS A 191 4.03 11.82 -16.95
C LYS A 191 4.01 12.27 -15.48
N ILE A 192 3.99 11.32 -14.55
CA ILE A 192 4.03 11.60 -13.10
C ILE A 192 5.34 12.31 -12.75
N PHE A 193 6.47 11.80 -13.21
CA PHE A 193 7.78 12.39 -12.93
C PHE A 193 7.87 13.85 -13.42
N ASN A 194 7.45 14.13 -14.65
CA ASN A 194 7.50 15.47 -15.22
C ASN A 194 6.56 16.46 -14.49
N LEU A 195 5.34 16.02 -14.15
CA LEU A 195 4.39 16.86 -13.43
C LEU A 195 4.84 17.14 -12.00
N THR A 196 5.38 16.13 -11.31
CA THR A 196 5.88 16.30 -9.93
C THR A 196 7.09 17.23 -9.91
N LYS A 197 8.00 17.12 -10.88
CA LYS A 197 9.14 18.03 -11.02
C LYS A 197 8.67 19.48 -11.25
N LEU A 198 7.73 19.67 -12.17
CA LEU A 198 7.12 20.98 -12.43
C LEU A 198 6.49 21.56 -11.18
N GLN A 199 5.71 20.77 -10.44
CA GLN A 199 5.10 21.17 -9.18
C GLN A 199 6.15 21.61 -8.15
N GLN A 200 7.23 20.84 -7.97
CA GLN A 200 8.31 21.17 -7.04
C GLN A 200 9.01 22.49 -7.40
N ASP A 201 9.28 22.71 -8.68
CA ASP A 201 9.93 23.95 -9.14
C ASP A 201 9.02 25.17 -8.95
N LEU A 202 7.74 25.06 -9.26
CA LEU A 202 6.76 26.10 -9.02
C LEU A 202 6.58 26.39 -7.53
N GLN A 203 6.51 25.36 -6.69
CA GLN A 203 6.40 25.48 -5.23
C GLN A 203 7.61 26.20 -4.63
N ARG A 204 8.81 25.97 -5.16
CA ARG A 204 10.02 26.70 -4.76
C ARG A 204 9.90 28.20 -5.05
N ILE A 205 9.41 28.57 -6.25
CA ILE A 205 9.19 29.96 -6.66
C ILE A 205 8.13 30.63 -5.77
N ILE A 206 7.02 29.94 -5.52
CA ILE A 206 5.91 30.43 -4.70
C ILE A 206 6.39 30.70 -3.28
N ASN A 207 7.07 29.75 -2.66
CA ASN A 207 7.57 29.90 -1.29
C ASN A 207 8.58 31.04 -1.16
N LYS A 208 9.51 31.18 -2.13
CA LYS A 208 10.43 32.30 -2.16
C LYS A 208 9.68 33.64 -2.21
N ASN A 209 8.68 33.74 -3.06
CA ASN A 209 7.88 34.96 -3.19
C ASN A 209 7.04 35.27 -1.95
N TYR A 210 6.49 34.26 -1.26
CA TYR A 210 5.79 34.45 0.01
C TYR A 210 6.71 35.02 1.07
N ILE A 211 7.89 34.43 1.26
CA ILE A 211 8.88 34.89 2.23
C ILE A 211 9.29 36.34 1.91
N SER A 212 9.58 36.65 0.64
CA SER A 212 9.96 37.99 0.22
C SER A 212 8.81 39.01 0.43
N SER A 213 7.57 38.65 0.12
CA SER A 213 6.41 39.51 0.30
C SER A 213 6.15 39.82 1.77
N PHE A 214 6.22 38.82 2.65
CA PHE A 214 6.08 39.04 4.09
C PHE A 214 7.22 39.88 4.68
N GLY A 215 8.46 39.65 4.19
CA GLY A 215 9.60 40.49 4.59
C GLY A 215 9.48 41.95 4.18
N LEU A 216 8.80 42.22 3.08
CA LEU A 216 8.59 43.59 2.54
C LEU A 216 7.22 44.14 2.85
N MET A 217 6.47 43.61 3.81
CA MET A 217 5.06 43.95 4.07
C MET A 217 4.86 45.47 4.31
N LYS A 218 5.80 46.11 5.00
CA LYS A 218 5.74 47.58 5.22
C LYS A 218 5.73 48.37 3.89
N ILE A 219 6.61 47.95 2.96
CA ILE A 219 6.71 48.59 1.63
C ILE A 219 5.45 48.34 0.82
N ILE A 220 4.95 47.11 0.83
CA ILE A 220 3.72 46.70 0.12
C ILE A 220 2.52 47.57 0.59
N LYS A 221 2.39 47.79 1.89
CA LYS A 221 1.33 48.61 2.47
C LYS A 221 1.45 50.09 2.14
N ILE A 222 2.69 50.64 2.22
CA ILE A 222 2.92 52.07 1.90
C ILE A 222 2.56 52.38 0.44
N PHE A 223 2.94 51.46 -0.48
CA PHE A 223 2.76 51.66 -1.92
C PHE A 223 1.49 51.03 -2.50
N ASN A 224 0.61 50.43 -1.66
CA ASN A 224 -0.62 49.74 -2.07
C ASN A 224 -0.40 48.70 -3.18
N LEU A 225 0.66 47.86 -3.03
CA LEU A 225 1.10 46.89 -4.05
C LEU A 225 0.41 45.52 -3.93
N GLU A 226 -0.56 45.36 -3.04
CA GLU A 226 -1.18 44.05 -2.74
C GLU A 226 -1.73 43.36 -4.00
N LYS A 227 -2.51 44.12 -4.81
CA LYS A 227 -3.09 43.57 -6.05
C LYS A 227 -2.02 43.15 -7.05
N LYS A 228 -0.91 43.91 -7.15
CA LYS A 228 0.19 43.59 -8.08
C LYS A 228 0.92 42.32 -7.70
N ILE A 229 1.17 42.11 -6.40
CA ILE A 229 1.81 40.90 -5.88
C ILE A 229 0.89 39.72 -6.04
N LEU A 230 -0.39 39.85 -5.73
CA LEU A 230 -1.39 38.80 -5.92
C LEU A 230 -1.46 38.35 -7.39
N ASN A 231 -1.53 39.27 -8.32
CA ASN A 231 -1.57 38.96 -9.74
C ASN A 231 -0.27 38.27 -10.22
N PHE A 232 0.86 38.67 -9.67
CA PHE A 232 2.17 38.00 -9.98
C PHE A 232 2.20 36.56 -9.50
N LEU A 233 1.61 36.26 -8.36
CA LEU A 233 1.58 34.90 -7.78
C LEU A 233 0.48 34.01 -8.34
N ASN A 234 -0.59 34.57 -8.87
CA ASN A 234 -1.75 33.83 -9.34
C ASN A 234 -1.38 32.77 -10.40
N LYS A 235 -0.56 33.13 -11.39
CA LYS A 235 -0.20 32.23 -12.49
C LYS A 235 0.72 31.06 -12.03
N PRO A 236 1.83 31.28 -11.29
CA PRO A 236 2.63 30.20 -10.72
C PRO A 236 1.81 29.31 -9.79
N TYR A 237 0.97 29.90 -8.94
CA TYR A 237 0.14 29.15 -8.01
C TYR A 237 -0.88 28.27 -8.73
N PHE A 238 -1.62 28.84 -9.69
CA PHE A 238 -2.57 28.08 -10.52
C PHE A 238 -1.88 26.91 -11.25
N ASN A 239 -0.70 27.13 -11.83
CA ASN A 239 0.04 26.10 -12.53
C ASN A 239 0.52 25.00 -11.56
N SER A 240 0.92 25.34 -10.34
CA SER A 240 1.30 24.38 -9.31
C SER A 240 0.13 23.49 -8.92
N VAL A 241 -1.03 24.10 -8.61
CA VAL A 241 -2.26 23.36 -8.24
C VAL A 241 -2.76 22.51 -9.40
N ASN A 242 -2.67 23.03 -10.64
CA ASN A 242 -3.06 22.25 -11.82
C ASN A 242 -2.11 21.04 -12.08
N ALA A 243 -0.82 21.21 -11.83
CA ALA A 243 0.12 20.09 -11.88
C ALA A 243 -0.19 19.03 -10.81
N GLU A 244 -0.51 19.44 -9.59
CA GLU A 244 -0.94 18.58 -8.50
C GLU A 244 -2.22 17.82 -8.84
N TYR A 245 -3.25 18.52 -9.33
CA TYR A 245 -4.50 17.94 -9.81
C TYR A 245 -4.26 16.86 -10.88
N LYS A 246 -3.46 17.20 -11.92
CA LYS A 246 -3.13 16.25 -12.99
C LYS A 246 -2.36 15.04 -12.48
N THR A 247 -1.43 15.24 -11.54
CA THR A 247 -0.69 14.14 -10.89
C THR A 247 -1.65 13.23 -10.12
N GLY A 248 -2.58 13.82 -9.34
CA GLY A 248 -3.61 13.07 -8.62
C GLY A 248 -4.50 12.23 -9.53
N LEU A 249 -4.92 12.78 -10.69
CA LEU A 249 -5.69 12.03 -11.67
C LEU A 249 -4.90 10.85 -12.27
N ILE A 250 -3.63 11.07 -12.64
CA ILE A 250 -2.80 10.02 -13.23
C ILE A 250 -2.52 8.90 -12.21
N LEU A 251 -2.37 9.24 -10.92
CA LEU A 251 -2.19 8.26 -9.85
C LEU A 251 -3.44 7.38 -9.63
N GLN A 252 -4.64 7.82 -10.02
CA GLN A 252 -5.84 6.99 -9.95
C GLN A 252 -5.97 6.00 -11.11
N ILE A 253 -5.36 6.29 -12.27
CA ILE A 253 -5.46 5.44 -13.46
C ILE A 253 -5.01 4.00 -13.20
N PRO A 254 -3.85 3.73 -12.58
CA PRO A 254 -3.43 2.36 -12.29
C PRO A 254 -4.46 1.58 -11.47
N LYS A 255 -5.08 2.20 -10.46
CA LYS A 255 -6.10 1.57 -9.61
C LYS A 255 -7.31 1.11 -10.43
N LEU A 256 -7.87 2.00 -11.24
CA LEU A 256 -9.03 1.70 -12.09
C LEU A 256 -8.71 0.60 -13.12
N LEU A 257 -7.52 0.66 -13.71
CA LEU A 257 -7.09 -0.33 -14.68
C LEU A 257 -6.84 -1.70 -14.06
N ILE A 258 -6.32 -1.76 -12.83
CA ILE A 258 -6.14 -3.02 -12.09
C ILE A 258 -7.50 -3.65 -11.75
N GLU A 259 -8.49 -2.85 -11.39
CA GLU A 259 -9.84 -3.33 -11.14
C GLU A 259 -10.44 -4.00 -12.41
N VAL A 260 -10.38 -3.33 -13.56
CA VAL A 260 -10.81 -3.91 -14.85
C VAL A 260 -10.01 -5.16 -15.17
N CYS A 261 -8.69 -5.13 -15.00
CA CYS A 261 -7.83 -6.27 -15.27
C CYS A 261 -8.15 -7.48 -14.38
N SER A 262 -8.47 -7.25 -13.09
CA SER A 262 -8.85 -8.33 -12.16
C SER A 262 -10.14 -9.03 -12.60
N ILE A 263 -11.13 -8.27 -13.06
CA ILE A 263 -12.38 -8.84 -13.59
C ILE A 263 -12.12 -9.62 -14.88
N LEU A 264 -11.34 -9.06 -15.80
CA LEU A 264 -10.98 -9.73 -17.05
C LEU A 264 -10.21 -11.04 -16.81
N THR A 265 -9.30 -11.08 -15.83
CA THR A 265 -8.59 -12.32 -15.47
C THR A 265 -9.53 -13.37 -14.91
N ILE A 266 -10.50 -13.00 -14.09
CA ILE A 266 -11.53 -13.93 -13.58
C ILE A 266 -12.35 -14.50 -14.75
N CYS A 267 -12.85 -13.65 -15.64
CA CYS A 267 -13.58 -14.10 -16.82
C CYS A 267 -12.75 -15.03 -17.70
N PHE A 268 -11.48 -14.71 -17.91
CA PHE A 268 -10.56 -15.54 -18.70
C PHE A 268 -10.33 -16.91 -18.06
N VAL A 269 -10.14 -16.97 -16.74
CA VAL A 269 -9.96 -18.23 -16.00
C VAL A 269 -11.23 -19.11 -16.13
N ILE A 270 -12.42 -18.53 -16.00
CA ILE A 270 -13.69 -19.24 -16.15
C ILE A 270 -13.81 -19.84 -17.56
N LEU A 271 -13.57 -19.04 -18.59
CA LEU A 271 -13.60 -19.50 -19.97
C LEU A 271 -12.58 -20.61 -20.24
N PHE A 272 -11.36 -20.46 -19.72
CA PHE A 272 -10.33 -21.48 -19.87
C PHE A 272 -10.71 -22.79 -19.20
N MET A 273 -11.20 -22.76 -17.97
CA MET A 273 -11.61 -23.95 -17.24
C MET A 273 -12.81 -24.63 -17.88
N SER A 274 -13.78 -23.88 -18.39
CA SER A 274 -14.98 -24.44 -19.01
C SER A 274 -14.73 -25.03 -20.39
N LEU A 275 -13.90 -24.38 -21.23
CA LEU A 275 -13.71 -24.76 -22.62
C LEU A 275 -12.57 -25.75 -22.85
N LEU A 276 -11.47 -25.62 -22.08
CA LEU A 276 -10.24 -26.38 -22.31
C LEU A 276 -9.99 -27.48 -21.28
N GLN A 277 -10.42 -27.30 -20.04
CA GLN A 277 -10.25 -28.30 -18.98
C GLN A 277 -11.49 -29.18 -18.76
N ASN A 278 -12.64 -28.86 -19.34
CA ASN A 278 -13.92 -29.56 -19.11
C ASN A 278 -14.21 -29.75 -17.60
N SER A 279 -13.79 -28.75 -16.77
CA SER A 279 -13.96 -28.81 -15.33
C SER A 279 -15.44 -28.76 -14.95
N SER A 280 -15.81 -29.44 -13.86
CA SER A 280 -17.17 -29.37 -13.35
C SER A 280 -17.54 -27.94 -12.92
N ASN A 281 -18.83 -27.58 -13.03
CA ASN A 281 -19.30 -26.26 -12.59
C ASN A 281 -18.97 -25.97 -11.13
N GLU A 282 -18.89 -26.99 -10.30
CA GLU A 282 -18.50 -26.92 -8.87
C GLU A 282 -17.05 -26.53 -8.69
N GLU A 283 -16.16 -27.09 -9.50
CA GLU A 283 -14.72 -26.72 -9.48
C GLU A 283 -14.52 -25.27 -9.91
N ILE A 284 -15.19 -24.85 -10.97
CA ILE A 284 -15.13 -23.46 -11.46
C ILE A 284 -15.62 -22.51 -10.37
N LEU A 285 -16.70 -22.83 -9.65
CA LEU A 285 -17.24 -22.03 -8.56
C LEU A 285 -16.25 -21.88 -7.38
N LEU A 286 -15.62 -22.99 -6.96
CA LEU A 286 -14.58 -22.96 -5.91
C LEU A 286 -13.40 -22.04 -6.28
N PHE A 287 -12.90 -22.20 -7.51
CA PHE A 287 -11.83 -21.34 -7.99
C PHE A 287 -12.24 -19.88 -8.06
N LEU A 288 -13.43 -19.59 -8.55
CA LEU A 288 -13.95 -18.23 -8.67
C LEU A 288 -13.97 -17.51 -7.31
N VAL A 289 -14.45 -18.17 -6.26
CA VAL A 289 -14.50 -17.59 -4.92
C VAL A 289 -13.08 -17.27 -4.41
N VAL A 290 -12.13 -18.19 -4.58
CA VAL A 290 -10.74 -17.97 -4.14
C VAL A 290 -10.07 -16.88 -4.95
N TYR A 291 -10.21 -16.89 -6.29
CA TYR A 291 -9.65 -15.81 -7.13
C TYR A 291 -10.28 -14.46 -6.83
N ALA A 292 -11.58 -14.39 -6.59
CA ALA A 292 -12.25 -13.15 -6.20
C ALA A 292 -11.74 -12.64 -4.84
N ALA A 293 -11.60 -13.51 -3.84
CA ALA A 293 -11.10 -13.16 -2.52
C ALA A 293 -9.65 -12.62 -2.58
N ILE A 294 -8.78 -13.28 -3.37
CA ILE A 294 -7.40 -12.85 -3.58
C ILE A 294 -7.37 -11.55 -4.41
N GLY A 295 -8.18 -11.44 -5.46
CA GLY A 295 -8.29 -10.23 -6.27
C GLY A 295 -8.66 -9.00 -5.45
N ILE A 296 -9.70 -9.10 -4.62
CA ILE A 296 -10.13 -8.02 -3.71
C ILE A 296 -8.99 -7.64 -2.76
N ARG A 297 -8.22 -8.62 -2.27
CA ARG A 297 -7.10 -8.36 -1.36
C ARG A 297 -5.89 -7.72 -2.03
N LEU A 298 -5.63 -8.03 -3.30
CA LEU A 298 -4.49 -7.47 -4.05
C LEU A 298 -4.74 -6.05 -4.57
N ILE A 299 -5.99 -5.59 -4.68
CA ILE A 299 -6.30 -4.22 -5.11
C ILE A 299 -5.62 -3.15 -4.21
N PRO A 300 -5.70 -3.19 -2.87
CA PRO A 300 -4.99 -2.24 -2.03
C PRO A 300 -3.46 -2.30 -2.13
N ALA A 301 -2.91 -3.49 -2.39
CA ALA A 301 -1.47 -3.69 -2.56
C ALA A 301 -0.89 -2.95 -3.77
N SER A 302 -1.72 -2.60 -4.74
CA SER A 302 -1.34 -1.95 -5.99
C SER A 302 -1.40 -0.42 -5.95
N THR A 303 -1.92 0.17 -4.86
CA THR A 303 -2.07 1.63 -4.64
C THR A 303 -1.09 2.15 -3.62
#